data_2b82cd1237fec5d6a18ffe216f500f5e
#
_entry.id   2b82cd1237fec5d6a18ffe216f500f5e
#
_cell.length_a   1.000
_cell.length_b   1.000
_cell.length_c   1.000
_cell.angle_alpha   90.00
_cell.angle_beta   90.00
_cell.angle_gamma   90.00
#
_symmetry.space_group_name_H-M   'P 1'
#
loop_
_entity.id
_entity.type
_entity.pdbx_description
1 polymer ?
#
loop_
_entity_poly.entity_id
_entity_poly.type
_entity_poly.pdbx_seq_one_letter_code
_entity_poly.pdbx_strand_id
1 'polypeptide(L)'
;RIPPQVGKYKVFIIDEVHMLSTAAFNAFLKTLEEPPSHVIFILATTEKHKILPTILSRCQIYDFERMTVRNTIDHLKAVAEKEGIQYEDQALAVIAEKADGGMRDALSIFDQAVSFCQGNITYQKVIGDLNVLDAENYFMIIDLAVDNKVSDIMVLLNQIINKGFAGGKR
;
A
#
# COMPACT_ATOMS: atom_id res chain seq x y z
N ARG A 1 -33.10 10.50 -9.70
CA ARG A 1 -33.32 11.67 -10.56
C ARG A 1 -33.60 12.97 -9.78
N ILE A 2 -33.42 12.97 -8.45
CA ILE A 2 -33.65 14.16 -7.61
C ILE A 2 -32.40 15.04 -7.70
N PRO A 3 -32.56 16.35 -8.06
CA PRO A 3 -31.43 17.28 -8.11
C PRO A 3 -30.79 17.48 -6.71
N PRO A 4 -29.54 17.95 -6.64
CA PRO A 4 -28.90 18.22 -5.35
C PRO A 4 -29.66 19.33 -4.60
N GLN A 5 -29.80 19.16 -3.27
CA GLN A 5 -30.44 20.18 -2.43
C GLN A 5 -29.50 21.34 -2.12
N VAL A 6 -28.18 21.06 -2.11
CA VAL A 6 -27.11 22.03 -1.89
C VAL A 6 -26.01 21.77 -2.92
N GLY A 7 -25.53 22.85 -3.56
CA GLY A 7 -24.49 22.75 -4.57
C GLY A 7 -25.02 22.51 -5.98
N LYS A 8 -24.09 22.49 -6.95
CA LYS A 8 -24.41 22.42 -8.40
C LYS A 8 -24.53 20.97 -8.89
N TYR A 9 -23.76 20.05 -8.28
CA TYR A 9 -23.66 18.66 -8.73
C TYR A 9 -23.91 17.68 -7.61
N LYS A 10 -24.49 16.53 -7.97
CA LYS A 10 -24.57 15.33 -7.13
C LYS A 10 -23.48 14.37 -7.59
N VAL A 11 -22.52 14.09 -6.71
CA VAL A 11 -21.36 13.22 -7.02
C VAL A 11 -21.60 11.84 -6.42
N PHE A 12 -21.47 10.81 -7.23
CA PHE A 12 -21.46 9.42 -6.80
C PHE A 12 -20.07 8.84 -7.00
N ILE A 13 -19.48 8.33 -5.93
CA ILE A 13 -18.20 7.63 -5.96
C ILE A 13 -18.50 6.13 -5.78
N ILE A 14 -18.12 5.33 -6.77
CA ILE A 14 -18.27 3.88 -6.74
C ILE A 14 -16.86 3.29 -6.67
N ASP A 15 -16.50 2.81 -5.49
CA ASP A 15 -15.22 2.19 -5.25
C ASP A 15 -15.27 0.72 -5.65
N GLU A 16 -14.11 0.20 -6.10
CA GLU A 16 -13.93 -1.17 -6.58
C GLU A 16 -15.03 -1.59 -7.57
N VAL A 17 -15.29 -0.72 -8.54
CA VAL A 17 -16.41 -0.87 -9.48
C VAL A 17 -16.38 -2.19 -10.26
N HIS A 18 -15.22 -2.82 -10.41
CA HIS A 18 -15.07 -4.14 -11.04
C HIS A 18 -15.77 -5.27 -10.27
N MET A 19 -16.12 -5.05 -8.99
CA MET A 19 -16.86 -5.99 -8.15
C MET A 19 -18.39 -6.00 -8.41
N LEU A 20 -18.87 -5.06 -9.22
CA LEU A 20 -20.28 -5.03 -9.59
C LEU A 20 -20.67 -6.27 -10.41
N SER A 21 -21.86 -6.82 -10.15
CA SER A 21 -22.41 -7.89 -10.96
C SER A 21 -22.68 -7.42 -12.40
N THR A 22 -22.69 -8.33 -13.36
CA THR A 22 -23.02 -8.02 -14.77
C THR A 22 -24.37 -7.33 -14.91
N ALA A 23 -25.35 -7.72 -14.11
CA ALA A 23 -26.69 -7.08 -14.11
C ALA A 23 -26.61 -5.63 -13.61
N ALA A 24 -25.84 -5.37 -12.55
CA ALA A 24 -25.60 -4.02 -12.04
C ALA A 24 -24.84 -3.16 -13.05
N PHE A 25 -23.81 -3.70 -13.73
CA PHE A 25 -23.12 -3.01 -14.81
C PHE A 25 -24.07 -2.62 -15.96
N ASN A 26 -24.91 -3.54 -16.42
CA ASN A 26 -25.86 -3.29 -17.50
C ASN A 26 -26.90 -2.22 -17.12
N ALA A 27 -27.37 -2.21 -15.88
CA ALA A 27 -28.25 -1.16 -15.38
C ALA A 27 -27.54 0.21 -15.31
N PHE A 28 -26.24 0.20 -14.99
CA PHE A 28 -25.44 1.40 -14.90
C PHE A 28 -25.10 1.99 -16.28
N LEU A 29 -24.87 1.16 -17.30
CA LEU A 29 -24.64 1.59 -18.68
C LEU A 29 -25.74 2.53 -19.20
N LYS A 30 -27.00 2.23 -18.92
CA LYS A 30 -28.14 3.10 -19.30
C LYS A 30 -28.05 4.50 -18.70
N THR A 31 -27.51 4.61 -17.48
CA THR A 31 -27.32 5.90 -16.81
C THR A 31 -26.09 6.64 -17.34
N LEU A 32 -25.04 5.92 -17.76
CA LEU A 32 -23.85 6.51 -18.37
C LEU A 32 -24.07 6.97 -19.81
N GLU A 33 -25.02 6.38 -20.53
CA GLU A 33 -25.39 6.79 -21.89
C GLU A 33 -26.08 8.17 -21.88
N GLU A 34 -26.98 8.39 -20.91
CA GLU A 34 -27.71 9.65 -20.75
C GLU A 34 -27.64 10.12 -19.28
N PRO A 35 -26.47 10.59 -18.81
CA PRO A 35 -26.34 11.05 -17.44
C PRO A 35 -27.12 12.34 -17.23
N PRO A 36 -27.84 12.49 -16.11
CA PRO A 36 -28.46 13.78 -15.77
C PRO A 36 -27.40 14.87 -15.66
N SER A 37 -27.65 16.07 -16.17
CA SER A 37 -26.69 17.17 -16.24
C SER A 37 -26.12 17.62 -14.88
N HIS A 38 -26.80 17.29 -13.79
CA HIS A 38 -26.40 17.60 -12.42
C HIS A 38 -25.72 16.42 -11.69
N VAL A 39 -25.40 15.32 -12.40
CA VAL A 39 -24.80 14.11 -11.79
C VAL A 39 -23.41 13.87 -12.34
N ILE A 40 -22.48 13.58 -11.44
CA ILE A 40 -21.11 13.17 -11.76
C ILE A 40 -20.90 11.79 -11.15
N PHE A 41 -20.41 10.85 -11.96
CA PHE A 41 -19.97 9.53 -11.49
C PHE A 41 -18.46 9.47 -11.48
N ILE A 42 -17.88 9.05 -10.36
CA ILE A 42 -16.47 8.73 -10.19
C ILE A 42 -16.39 7.23 -9.94
N LEU A 43 -15.77 6.51 -10.86
CA LEU A 43 -15.59 5.05 -10.78
C LEU A 43 -14.14 4.78 -10.42
N ALA A 44 -13.89 4.15 -9.29
CA ALA A 44 -12.57 3.76 -8.84
C ALA A 44 -12.38 2.24 -8.99
N THR A 45 -11.21 1.82 -9.44
CA THR A 45 -10.86 0.41 -9.57
C THR A 45 -9.35 0.20 -9.53
N THR A 46 -8.93 -0.89 -8.94
CA THR A 46 -7.55 -1.41 -9.03
C THR A 46 -7.35 -2.29 -10.27
N GLU A 47 -8.43 -2.70 -10.95
CA GLU A 47 -8.41 -3.67 -12.04
C GLU A 47 -9.13 -3.13 -13.30
N LYS A 48 -8.55 -2.11 -13.93
CA LYS A 48 -9.07 -1.46 -15.14
C LYS A 48 -9.42 -2.46 -16.24
N HIS A 49 -8.64 -3.54 -16.39
CA HIS A 49 -8.86 -4.55 -17.40
C HIS A 49 -10.16 -5.36 -17.23
N LYS A 50 -10.74 -5.36 -16.04
CA LYS A 50 -12.04 -6.00 -15.77
C LYS A 50 -13.24 -5.10 -16.09
N ILE A 51 -13.00 -3.82 -16.39
CA ILE A 51 -14.07 -2.89 -16.74
C ILE A 51 -14.44 -3.05 -18.23
N LEU A 52 -15.73 -3.14 -18.49
CA LEU A 52 -16.23 -3.29 -19.85
C LEU A 52 -15.77 -2.12 -20.75
N PRO A 53 -15.30 -2.40 -21.98
CA PRO A 53 -14.90 -1.35 -22.93
C PRO A 53 -16.01 -0.32 -23.21
N THR A 54 -17.27 -0.77 -23.15
CA THR A 54 -18.45 0.09 -23.30
C THR A 54 -18.59 1.14 -22.19
N ILE A 55 -18.09 0.89 -21.00
CA ILE A 55 -18.03 1.85 -19.89
C ILE A 55 -16.81 2.76 -20.09
N LEU A 56 -15.63 2.17 -20.34
CA LEU A 56 -14.39 2.94 -20.52
C LEU A 56 -14.52 3.99 -21.64
N SER A 57 -15.22 3.68 -22.73
CA SER A 57 -15.44 4.60 -23.85
C SER A 57 -16.31 5.82 -23.51
N ARG A 58 -17.01 5.78 -22.37
CA ARG A 58 -17.89 6.86 -21.89
C ARG A 58 -17.33 7.60 -20.69
N CYS A 59 -16.13 7.23 -20.24
CA CYS A 59 -15.48 7.80 -19.08
C CYS A 59 -14.21 8.54 -19.49
N GLN A 60 -13.91 9.61 -18.79
CA GLN A 60 -12.56 10.16 -18.77
C GLN A 60 -11.71 9.30 -17.85
N ILE A 61 -10.59 8.80 -18.37
CA ILE A 61 -9.73 7.86 -17.63
C ILE A 61 -8.57 8.62 -17.01
N TYR A 62 -8.35 8.38 -15.72
CA TYR A 62 -7.20 8.84 -14.95
C TYR A 62 -6.47 7.63 -14.41
N ASP A 63 -5.27 7.39 -14.87
CA ASP A 63 -4.42 6.31 -14.37
C ASP A 63 -3.54 6.86 -13.23
N PHE A 64 -3.59 6.21 -12.07
CA PHE A 64 -2.78 6.53 -10.90
C PHE A 64 -1.69 5.47 -10.74
N GLU A 65 -0.46 5.93 -10.65
CA GLU A 65 0.69 5.07 -10.43
C GLU A 65 0.92 4.82 -8.94
N ARG A 66 1.65 3.76 -8.61
CA ARG A 66 2.14 3.52 -7.26
C ARG A 66 3.09 4.64 -6.84
N MET A 67 3.07 4.97 -5.57
CA MET A 67 4.04 5.92 -5.00
C MET A 67 5.46 5.37 -5.10
N THR A 68 6.40 6.22 -5.50
CA THR A 68 7.81 5.83 -5.44
C THR A 68 8.28 5.73 -3.98
N VAL A 69 9.27 4.90 -3.71
CA VAL A 69 9.89 4.77 -2.39
C VAL A 69 10.31 6.16 -1.86
N ARG A 70 10.93 6.97 -2.71
CA ARG A 70 11.34 8.33 -2.35
C ARG A 70 10.17 9.21 -1.91
N ASN A 71 9.10 9.27 -2.71
CA ASN A 71 7.92 10.09 -2.37
C ASN A 71 7.25 9.59 -1.09
N THR A 72 7.24 8.26 -0.87
CA THR A 72 6.73 7.68 0.37
C THR A 72 7.57 8.09 1.57
N ILE A 73 8.90 8.04 1.48
CA ILE A 73 9.81 8.50 2.54
C ILE A 73 9.59 9.98 2.83
N ASP A 74 9.53 10.83 1.81
CA ASP A 74 9.34 12.27 1.98
C ASP A 74 8.00 12.57 2.70
N HIS A 75 6.95 11.82 2.37
CA HIS A 75 5.67 11.95 3.06
C HIS A 75 5.72 11.47 4.51
N LEU A 76 6.36 10.32 4.79
CA LEU A 76 6.53 9.81 6.15
C LEU A 76 7.35 10.76 7.02
N LYS A 77 8.39 11.41 6.47
CA LYS A 77 9.16 12.47 7.16
C LYS A 77 8.25 13.63 7.55
N ALA A 78 7.46 14.13 6.62
CA ALA A 78 6.54 15.24 6.90
C ALA A 78 5.51 14.88 7.99
N VAL A 79 5.03 13.64 8.02
CA VAL A 79 4.15 13.15 9.09
C VAL A 79 4.90 13.06 10.42
N ALA A 80 6.10 12.47 10.44
CA ALA A 80 6.92 12.32 11.64
C ALA A 80 7.26 13.68 12.27
N GLU A 81 7.65 14.65 11.46
CA GLU A 81 7.96 16.02 11.90
C GLU A 81 6.72 16.70 12.52
N LYS A 82 5.55 16.55 11.87
CA LYS A 82 4.30 17.13 12.36
C LYS A 82 3.85 16.53 13.70
N GLU A 83 4.05 15.23 13.88
CA GLU A 83 3.67 14.49 15.09
C GLU A 83 4.81 14.49 16.16
N GLY A 84 5.98 15.09 15.87
CA GLY A 84 7.11 15.15 16.79
C GLY A 84 7.80 13.81 17.04
N ILE A 85 7.73 12.89 16.06
CA ILE A 85 8.30 11.54 16.13
C ILE A 85 9.75 11.58 15.69
N GLN A 86 10.65 10.95 16.47
CA GLN A 86 12.05 10.77 16.13
C GLN A 86 12.20 9.58 15.17
N TYR A 87 13.03 9.72 14.13
CA TYR A 87 13.21 8.66 13.13
C TYR A 87 14.62 8.64 12.56
N GLU A 88 15.02 7.47 12.09
CA GLU A 88 16.17 7.29 11.21
C GLU A 88 15.71 7.17 9.75
N ASP A 89 16.40 7.80 8.82
CA ASP A 89 16.07 7.77 7.39
C ASP A 89 16.01 6.34 6.84
N GLN A 90 16.92 5.47 7.29
CA GLN A 90 16.96 4.06 6.91
C GLN A 90 15.72 3.28 7.39
N ALA A 91 15.18 3.63 8.56
CA ALA A 91 13.95 3.02 9.06
C ALA A 91 12.74 3.36 8.19
N LEU A 92 12.63 4.63 7.78
CA LEU A 92 11.56 5.06 6.87
C LEU A 92 11.70 4.43 5.47
N ALA A 93 12.92 4.19 5.01
CA ALA A 93 13.16 3.49 3.75
C ALA A 93 12.63 2.06 3.79
N VAL A 94 12.89 1.31 4.87
CA VAL A 94 12.36 -0.05 5.07
C VAL A 94 10.83 -0.07 5.07
N ILE A 95 10.20 0.90 5.75
CA ILE A 95 8.73 1.03 5.77
C ILE A 95 8.19 1.31 4.36
N ALA A 96 8.83 2.22 3.63
CA ALA A 96 8.42 2.60 2.29
C ALA A 96 8.57 1.45 1.27
N GLU A 97 9.63 0.67 1.36
CA GLU A 97 9.85 -0.53 0.54
C GLU A 97 8.79 -1.59 0.82
N LYS A 98 8.52 -1.86 2.11
CA LYS A 98 7.51 -2.86 2.51
C LYS A 98 6.09 -2.47 2.09
N ALA A 99 5.78 -1.20 2.03
CA ALA A 99 4.48 -0.68 1.58
C ALA A 99 4.25 -0.82 0.07
N ASP A 100 5.30 -1.09 -0.70
CA ASP A 100 5.24 -1.36 -2.15
C ASP A 100 4.38 -0.34 -2.92
N GLY A 101 4.54 0.95 -2.60
CA GLY A 101 3.86 2.05 -3.26
C GLY A 101 2.42 2.31 -2.81
N GLY A 102 1.92 1.62 -1.79
CA GLY A 102 0.64 1.87 -1.15
C GLY A 102 0.77 2.87 -0.01
N MET A 103 0.28 4.11 -0.15
CA MET A 103 0.40 5.12 0.90
C MET A 103 -0.37 4.74 2.17
N ARG A 104 -1.54 4.11 2.05
CA ARG A 104 -2.32 3.61 3.19
C ARG A 104 -1.53 2.56 3.98
N ASP A 105 -0.89 1.64 3.26
CA ASP A 105 -0.07 0.59 3.88
C ASP A 105 1.17 1.20 4.53
N ALA A 106 1.83 2.16 3.88
CA ALA A 106 2.97 2.89 4.44
C ALA A 106 2.62 3.58 5.77
N LEU A 107 1.50 4.28 5.83
CA LEU A 107 1.03 4.93 7.06
C LEU A 107 0.66 3.92 8.14
N SER A 108 0.01 2.80 7.77
CA SER A 108 -0.34 1.74 8.73
C SER A 108 0.90 1.09 9.33
N ILE A 109 1.92 0.80 8.51
CA ILE A 109 3.19 0.25 8.97
C ILE A 109 3.94 1.28 9.82
N PHE A 110 3.90 2.55 9.44
CA PHE A 110 4.52 3.63 10.20
C PHE A 110 3.89 3.76 11.59
N ASP A 111 2.56 3.77 11.71
CA ASP A 111 1.86 3.83 13.01
C ASP A 111 2.21 2.63 13.90
N GLN A 112 2.29 1.44 13.32
CA GLN A 112 2.75 0.24 14.01
C GLN A 112 4.18 0.42 14.54
N ALA A 113 5.10 0.91 13.69
CA ALA A 113 6.48 1.17 14.06
C ALA A 113 6.61 2.25 15.15
N VAL A 114 5.83 3.32 15.10
CA VAL A 114 5.77 4.36 16.15
C VAL A 114 5.40 3.74 17.50
N SER A 115 4.36 2.90 17.51
CA SER A 115 3.87 2.25 18.73
C SER A 115 4.91 1.27 19.28
N PHE A 116 5.50 0.44 18.45
CA PHE A 116 6.52 -0.53 18.83
C PHE A 116 7.82 0.13 19.32
N CYS A 117 8.26 1.18 18.64
CA CYS A 117 9.49 1.90 18.93
C CYS A 117 9.34 2.96 20.03
N GLN A 118 8.12 3.16 20.60
CA GLN A 118 7.83 4.16 21.62
C GLN A 118 8.23 5.58 21.19
N GLY A 119 7.89 5.94 19.95
CA GLY A 119 8.12 7.29 19.40
C GLY A 119 9.55 7.56 18.91
N ASN A 120 10.45 6.58 18.95
CA ASN A 120 11.80 6.67 18.36
C ASN A 120 12.03 5.53 17.37
N ILE A 121 11.78 5.80 16.09
CA ILE A 121 11.83 4.82 15.01
C ILE A 121 13.27 4.64 14.56
N THR A 122 13.91 3.56 15.00
CA THR A 122 15.27 3.18 14.59
C THR A 122 15.22 2.02 13.60
N TYR A 123 16.23 1.94 12.72
CA TYR A 123 16.36 0.88 11.71
C TYR A 123 16.30 -0.52 12.33
N GLN A 124 17.07 -0.76 13.40
CA GLN A 124 17.13 -2.06 14.07
C GLN A 124 15.78 -2.51 14.66
N LYS A 125 15.03 -1.58 15.25
CA LYS A 125 13.71 -1.89 15.81
C LYS A 125 12.70 -2.19 14.71
N VAL A 126 12.71 -1.41 13.62
CA VAL A 126 11.79 -1.59 12.49
C VAL A 126 12.05 -2.93 11.79
N ILE A 127 13.31 -3.32 11.56
CA ILE A 127 13.63 -4.62 10.98
C ILE A 127 13.12 -5.75 11.88
N GLY A 128 13.33 -5.64 13.19
CA GLY A 128 12.86 -6.64 14.16
C GLY A 128 11.34 -6.78 14.19
N ASP A 129 10.61 -5.66 14.16
CA ASP A 129 9.13 -5.64 14.20
C ASP A 129 8.52 -6.15 12.89
N LEU A 130 9.03 -5.67 11.75
CA LEU A 130 8.49 -6.01 10.44
C LEU A 130 8.95 -7.39 9.93
N ASN A 131 9.76 -8.14 10.68
CA ASN A 131 10.38 -9.39 10.25
C ASN A 131 11.07 -9.26 8.88
N VAL A 132 11.68 -8.10 8.62
CA VAL A 132 12.40 -7.85 7.38
C VAL A 132 13.78 -8.52 7.51
N LEU A 133 14.10 -9.35 6.53
CA LEU A 133 15.45 -9.88 6.41
C LEU A 133 16.39 -8.71 6.07
N ASP A 134 17.38 -8.47 6.94
CA ASP A 134 18.41 -7.49 6.69
C ASP A 134 19.18 -7.86 5.42
N ALA A 135 19.56 -6.86 4.63
CA ALA A 135 20.34 -7.06 3.41
C ALA A 135 21.63 -7.85 3.69
N GLU A 136 22.25 -7.66 4.87
CA GLU A 136 23.41 -8.41 5.31
C GLU A 136 23.12 -9.92 5.42
N ASN A 137 21.94 -10.30 5.89
CA ASN A 137 21.53 -11.72 5.94
C ASN A 137 21.37 -12.34 4.55
N TYR A 138 20.88 -11.57 3.56
CA TYR A 138 20.80 -12.04 2.17
C TYR A 138 22.19 -12.28 1.58
N PHE A 139 23.10 -11.31 1.75
CA PHE A 139 24.49 -11.49 1.27
C PHE A 139 25.17 -12.66 1.95
N MET A 140 24.99 -12.83 3.27
CA MET A 140 25.55 -13.94 4.01
C MET A 140 25.03 -15.30 3.52
N ILE A 141 23.74 -15.40 3.18
CA ILE A 141 23.14 -16.61 2.58
C ILE A 141 23.75 -16.87 1.20
N ILE A 142 23.94 -15.84 0.39
CA ILE A 142 24.52 -15.95 -0.95
C ILE A 142 25.99 -16.41 -0.84
N ASP A 143 26.78 -15.81 0.02
CA ASP A 143 28.20 -16.18 0.22
C ASP A 143 28.33 -17.62 0.68
N LEU A 144 27.52 -18.05 1.65
CA LEU A 144 27.49 -19.43 2.12
C LEU A 144 27.02 -20.41 1.01
N ALA A 145 26.12 -19.96 0.12
CA ALA A 145 25.67 -20.79 -1.01
C ALA A 145 26.77 -20.93 -2.05
N VAL A 146 27.50 -19.86 -2.37
CA VAL A 146 28.66 -19.88 -3.28
C VAL A 146 29.76 -20.78 -2.73
N ASP A 147 30.00 -20.76 -1.42
CA ASP A 147 30.95 -21.62 -0.72
C ASP A 147 30.48 -23.08 -0.52
N ASN A 148 29.27 -23.39 -1.02
CA ASN A 148 28.63 -24.72 -0.87
C ASN A 148 28.48 -25.19 0.58
N LYS A 149 28.33 -24.28 1.54
CA LYS A 149 28.16 -24.53 2.97
C LYS A 149 26.69 -24.70 3.35
N VAL A 150 26.03 -25.74 2.84
CA VAL A 150 24.59 -25.99 3.01
C VAL A 150 24.17 -26.06 4.48
N SER A 151 25.00 -26.71 5.34
CA SER A 151 24.69 -26.79 6.77
C SER A 151 24.66 -25.46 7.48
N ASP A 152 25.55 -24.53 7.11
CA ASP A 152 25.61 -23.20 7.70
C ASP A 152 24.45 -22.32 7.23
N ILE A 153 24.02 -22.49 5.98
CA ILE A 153 22.80 -21.85 5.46
C ILE A 153 21.57 -22.29 6.28
N MET A 154 21.43 -23.58 6.55
CA MET A 154 20.31 -24.10 7.33
C MET A 154 20.29 -23.57 8.77
N VAL A 155 21.47 -23.45 9.40
CA VAL A 155 21.59 -22.83 10.71
C VAL A 155 21.21 -21.36 10.69
N LEU A 156 21.70 -20.60 9.70
CA LEU A 156 21.39 -19.18 9.55
C LEU A 156 19.88 -18.96 9.29
N LEU A 157 19.28 -19.74 8.39
CA LEU A 157 17.84 -19.69 8.12
C LEU A 157 17.01 -20.00 9.37
N ASN A 158 17.38 -21.01 10.15
CA ASN A 158 16.72 -21.32 11.41
C ASN A 158 16.82 -20.17 12.43
N GLN A 159 17.97 -19.51 12.51
CA GLN A 159 18.13 -18.34 13.38
C GLN A 159 17.23 -17.18 12.95
N ILE A 160 17.13 -16.90 11.64
CA ILE A 160 16.28 -15.86 11.08
C ILE A 160 14.81 -16.17 11.34
N ILE A 161 14.37 -17.41 11.05
CA ILE A 161 12.99 -17.85 11.27
C ILE A 161 12.62 -17.77 12.76
N ASN A 162 13.49 -18.21 13.66
CA ASN A 162 13.23 -18.18 15.10
C ASN A 162 13.20 -16.75 15.66
N LYS A 163 14.01 -15.82 15.15
CA LYS A 163 13.91 -14.39 15.50
C LYS A 163 12.60 -13.78 15.04
N GLY A 164 12.11 -14.14 13.84
CA GLY A 164 10.82 -13.71 13.30
C GLY A 164 9.62 -14.27 14.04
N PHE A 165 9.67 -15.51 14.51
CA PHE A 165 8.59 -16.15 15.28
C PHE A 165 8.57 -15.77 16.77
N ALA A 166 9.68 -15.32 17.34
CA ALA A 166 9.73 -14.91 18.75
C ALA A 166 9.00 -13.58 19.03
N GLY A 167 8.78 -12.74 18.01
CA GLY A 167 8.01 -11.48 18.11
C GLY A 167 6.50 -11.63 18.01
N GLY A 168 5.98 -12.79 17.59
CA GLY A 168 4.57 -13.04 17.31
C GLY A 168 3.73 -13.72 18.42
N LYS A 169 4.24 -13.78 19.65
CA LYS A 169 3.47 -14.27 20.80
C LYS A 169 3.30 -13.15 21.83
N ARG A 170 2.25 -12.36 21.63
CA ARG A 170 1.44 -11.77 22.72
C ARG A 170 0.06 -11.44 22.21
#